data_a911275244c4eff4de14935692b88117
#
_entry.id   a911275244c4eff4de14935692b88117
#
_cell.length_a   1.000
_cell.length_b   1.000
_cell.length_c   1.000
_cell.angle_alpha   90.00
_cell.angle_beta   90.00
_cell.angle_gamma   90.00
#
_symmetry.space_group_name_H-M   'P 1'
#
loop_
_entity.id
_entity.type
_entity.pdbx_description
1 polymer ?
#
loop_
_entity_poly.entity_id
_entity_poly.type
_entity_poly.pdbx_seq_one_letter_code
_entity_poly.pdbx_strand_id
1 'polypeptide(L)'
;NRQAEHLSRNPSGQMPTLELDDGSFLAEITVICEYLDEINGNSDLIGKTPQERAETKMWVRRIDLQIIEPLTNGFRSAEGYEFFKERLHLIPQAADDLKAIAQERLAWLDQQLEGKEFICGDRLTLADIMLYCFLNFGATVGQPINEGNKNISALYAKLDSLDSASA
;
A
#
# COMPACT_ATOMS: atom_id res chain seq x y z
N ASN A 1 18.71 -0.68 7.55
CA ASN A 1 18.57 -0.16 6.19
C ASN A 1 19.38 1.12 5.91
N ARG A 2 20.19 1.62 6.87
CA ARG A 2 21.09 2.78 6.68
C ARG A 2 22.57 2.38 6.65
N GLN A 3 22.88 1.11 6.71
CA GLN A 3 24.24 0.60 6.57
C GLN A 3 24.70 0.73 5.11
N ALA A 4 26.00 0.95 4.91
CA ALA A 4 26.59 1.17 3.58
C ALA A 4 26.29 0.00 2.62
N GLU A 5 26.30 -1.23 3.12
CA GLU A 5 25.95 -2.42 2.35
C GLU A 5 24.52 -2.38 1.81
N HIS A 6 23.53 -2.00 2.63
CA HIS A 6 22.16 -1.88 2.15
C HIS A 6 21.99 -0.69 1.18
N LEU A 7 22.64 0.44 1.46
CA LEU A 7 22.57 1.63 0.60
C LEU A 7 23.22 1.39 -0.77
N SER A 8 24.21 0.49 -0.87
CA SER A 8 24.79 0.11 -2.19
C SER A 8 23.81 -0.72 -3.02
N ARG A 9 22.89 -1.46 -2.40
CA ARG A 9 21.83 -2.24 -3.06
C ARG A 9 20.59 -1.40 -3.35
N ASN A 10 20.21 -0.54 -2.42
CA ASN A 10 19.07 0.36 -2.54
C ASN A 10 19.43 1.75 -2.02
N PRO A 11 19.77 2.70 -2.91
CA PRO A 11 20.18 4.06 -2.53
C PRO A 11 19.10 4.84 -1.76
N SER A 12 17.82 4.51 -1.91
CA SER A 12 16.74 5.12 -1.11
C SER A 12 16.78 4.71 0.36
N GLY A 13 17.48 3.62 0.67
CA GLY A 13 17.61 3.07 2.01
C GLY A 13 16.30 2.55 2.58
N GLN A 14 15.34 2.21 1.75
CA GLN A 14 14.07 1.63 2.15
C GLN A 14 14.10 0.10 2.02
N MET A 15 13.08 -0.57 2.52
CA MET A 15 12.87 -2.01 2.43
C MET A 15 11.43 -2.25 1.96
N PRO A 16 11.19 -3.32 1.20
CA PRO A 16 12.10 -4.40 0.80
C PRO A 16 13.04 -4.04 -0.35
N THR A 17 14.05 -4.89 -0.56
CA THR A 17 14.93 -4.91 -1.74
C THR A 17 15.08 -6.35 -2.19
N LEU A 18 14.80 -6.62 -3.45
CA LEU A 18 14.91 -7.93 -4.08
C LEU A 18 16.20 -8.00 -4.89
N GLU A 19 17.03 -9.01 -4.65
CA GLU A 19 18.18 -9.35 -5.50
C GLU A 19 17.72 -10.29 -6.61
N LEU A 20 18.06 -9.98 -7.85
CA LEU A 20 17.76 -10.80 -9.02
C LEU A 20 18.88 -11.78 -9.32
N ASP A 21 18.62 -12.79 -10.16
CA ASP A 21 19.59 -13.84 -10.51
C ASP A 21 20.87 -13.32 -11.17
N ASP A 22 20.80 -12.15 -11.81
CA ASP A 22 21.97 -11.49 -12.43
C ASP A 22 22.76 -10.60 -11.44
N GLY A 23 22.35 -10.55 -10.16
CA GLY A 23 22.97 -9.75 -9.12
C GLY A 23 22.51 -8.29 -9.10
N SER A 24 21.58 -7.88 -9.95
CA SER A 24 20.95 -6.56 -9.89
C SER A 24 19.88 -6.49 -8.79
N PHE A 25 19.43 -5.29 -8.44
CA PHE A 25 18.47 -5.08 -7.35
C PHE A 25 17.22 -4.33 -7.80
N LEU A 26 16.07 -4.82 -7.37
CA LEU A 26 14.78 -4.11 -7.45
C LEU A 26 14.39 -3.59 -6.06
N ALA A 27 13.85 -2.39 -6.03
CA ALA A 27 13.22 -1.80 -4.87
C ALA A 27 11.78 -1.39 -5.22
N GLU A 28 11.06 -0.83 -4.25
CA GLU A 28 9.64 -0.50 -4.30
C GLU A 28 8.74 -1.75 -4.29
N ILE A 29 8.00 -1.91 -3.19
CA ILE A 29 7.21 -3.13 -2.91
C ILE A 29 6.24 -3.48 -4.04
N THR A 30 5.59 -2.49 -4.64
CA THR A 30 4.63 -2.71 -5.73
C THR A 30 5.32 -3.21 -6.99
N VAL A 31 6.52 -2.69 -7.31
CA VAL A 31 7.32 -3.14 -8.46
C VAL A 31 7.83 -4.56 -8.25
N ILE A 32 8.28 -4.88 -7.03
CA ILE A 32 8.71 -6.23 -6.66
C ILE A 32 7.55 -7.22 -6.79
N CYS A 33 6.36 -6.87 -6.28
CA CYS A 33 5.18 -7.73 -6.38
C CYS A 33 4.73 -7.94 -7.83
N GLU A 34 4.75 -6.89 -8.67
CA GLU A 34 4.46 -7.02 -10.10
C GLU A 34 5.45 -7.96 -10.80
N TYR A 35 6.74 -7.78 -10.54
CA TYR A 35 7.79 -8.66 -11.10
C TYR A 35 7.59 -10.12 -10.69
N LEU A 36 7.34 -10.38 -9.41
CA LEU A 36 7.13 -11.75 -8.91
C LEU A 36 5.87 -12.40 -9.49
N ASP A 37 4.78 -11.64 -9.67
CA ASP A 37 3.55 -12.11 -10.30
C ASP A 37 3.79 -12.46 -11.78
N GLU A 38 4.55 -11.64 -12.52
CA GLU A 38 4.90 -11.91 -13.92
C GLU A 38 5.78 -13.15 -14.09
N ILE A 39 6.86 -13.29 -13.31
CA ILE A 39 7.78 -14.43 -13.45
C ILE A 39 7.15 -15.75 -13.00
N ASN A 40 6.14 -15.69 -12.11
CA ASN A 40 5.38 -16.88 -11.70
C ASN A 40 4.42 -17.38 -12.81
N GLY A 41 4.30 -16.66 -13.91
CA GLY A 41 3.62 -17.07 -15.13
C GLY A 41 2.10 -16.91 -15.14
N ASN A 42 1.49 -16.46 -14.06
CA ASN A 42 0.03 -16.33 -13.96
C ASN A 42 -0.46 -14.90 -14.23
N SER A 43 0.26 -13.90 -13.76
CA SER A 43 -0.13 -12.47 -13.81
C SER A 43 -1.54 -12.20 -13.27
N ASP A 44 -1.98 -13.01 -12.29
CA ASP A 44 -3.34 -12.95 -11.75
C ASP A 44 -3.56 -11.66 -10.95
N LEU A 45 -2.55 -11.22 -10.19
CA LEU A 45 -2.65 -10.05 -9.33
C LEU A 45 -2.48 -8.72 -10.07
N ILE A 46 -1.73 -8.71 -11.18
CA ILE A 46 -1.53 -7.48 -11.98
C ILE A 46 -2.45 -7.42 -13.19
N GLY A 47 -2.97 -8.55 -13.67
CA GLY A 47 -3.85 -8.67 -14.82
C GLY A 47 -3.21 -9.31 -16.04
N LYS A 48 -4.01 -10.08 -16.78
CA LYS A 48 -3.59 -10.88 -17.94
C LYS A 48 -3.52 -10.08 -19.24
N THR A 49 -4.38 -9.09 -19.38
CA THR A 49 -4.44 -8.22 -20.57
C THR A 49 -3.76 -6.86 -20.30
N PRO A 50 -3.36 -6.13 -21.36
CA PRO A 50 -2.85 -4.77 -21.18
C PRO A 50 -3.83 -3.83 -20.47
N GLN A 51 -5.13 -3.99 -20.71
CA GLN A 51 -6.18 -3.19 -20.08
C GLN A 51 -6.28 -3.49 -18.59
N GLU A 52 -6.31 -4.78 -18.21
CA GLU A 52 -6.34 -5.18 -16.79
C GLU A 52 -5.10 -4.71 -16.04
N ARG A 53 -3.90 -4.85 -16.64
CA ARG A 53 -2.67 -4.33 -16.04
C ARG A 53 -2.69 -2.81 -15.88
N ALA A 54 -3.20 -2.09 -16.85
CA ALA A 54 -3.33 -0.63 -16.78
C ALA A 54 -4.30 -0.22 -15.66
N GLU A 55 -5.44 -0.91 -15.54
CA GLU A 55 -6.43 -0.66 -14.49
C GLU A 55 -5.83 -0.94 -13.10
N THR A 56 -5.19 -2.09 -12.90
CA THR A 56 -4.54 -2.44 -11.63
C THR A 56 -3.48 -1.41 -11.25
N LYS A 57 -2.60 -1.03 -12.18
CA LYS A 57 -1.56 0.00 -11.94
C LYS A 57 -2.15 1.38 -11.63
N MET A 58 -3.24 1.74 -12.27
CA MET A 58 -3.95 2.98 -11.96
C MET A 58 -4.47 2.98 -10.51
N TRP A 59 -5.08 1.88 -10.06
CA TRP A 59 -5.60 1.78 -8.71
C TRP A 59 -4.48 1.69 -7.66
N VAL A 60 -3.44 0.90 -7.90
CA VAL A 60 -2.24 0.86 -7.06
C VAL A 60 -1.68 2.28 -6.88
N ARG A 61 -1.51 3.03 -7.98
CA ARG A 61 -0.98 4.39 -7.93
C ARG A 61 -1.88 5.37 -7.18
N ARG A 62 -3.21 5.26 -7.32
CA ARG A 62 -4.18 6.09 -6.60
C ARG A 62 -4.14 5.82 -5.10
N ILE A 63 -4.13 4.54 -4.71
CA ILE A 63 -4.08 4.12 -3.30
C ILE A 63 -2.77 4.59 -2.67
N ASP A 64 -1.65 4.37 -3.35
CA ASP A 64 -0.33 4.78 -2.89
C ASP A 64 -0.28 6.28 -2.58
N LEU A 65 -0.54 7.12 -3.59
CA LEU A 65 -0.38 8.57 -3.47
C LEU A 65 -1.46 9.27 -2.65
N GLN A 66 -2.69 8.75 -2.68
CA GLN A 66 -3.82 9.48 -2.12
C GLN A 66 -4.24 8.97 -0.74
N ILE A 67 -3.87 7.74 -0.38
CA ILE A 67 -4.24 7.12 0.90
C ILE A 67 -3.00 6.80 1.71
N ILE A 68 -2.06 6.01 1.15
CA ILE A 68 -0.92 5.48 1.89
C ILE A 68 0.09 6.58 2.23
N GLU A 69 0.42 7.44 1.27
CA GLU A 69 1.34 8.57 1.49
C GLU A 69 0.84 9.47 2.63
N PRO A 70 -0.37 10.04 2.61
CA PRO A 70 -0.83 10.87 3.71
C PRO A 70 -1.00 10.09 5.02
N LEU A 71 -1.49 8.83 5.01
CA LEU A 71 -1.62 8.00 6.18
C LEU A 71 -0.27 7.79 6.88
N THR A 72 0.75 7.39 6.11
CA THR A 72 2.08 7.08 6.65
C THR A 72 2.85 8.32 7.06
N ASN A 73 2.73 9.43 6.32
CA ASN A 73 3.37 10.69 6.68
C ASN A 73 2.69 11.34 7.90
N GLY A 74 1.38 11.20 8.04
CA GLY A 74 0.67 11.58 9.26
C GLY A 74 1.19 10.83 10.48
N PHE A 75 1.29 9.50 10.39
CA PHE A 75 1.90 8.68 11.44
C PHE A 75 3.36 9.06 11.74
N ARG A 76 4.21 9.16 10.72
CA ARG A 76 5.64 9.47 10.89
C ARG A 76 5.84 10.84 11.54
N SER A 77 4.95 11.80 11.28
CA SER A 77 5.01 13.14 11.80
C SER A 77 4.39 13.31 13.19
N ALA A 78 3.68 12.30 13.70
CA ALA A 78 3.04 12.27 15.02
C ALA A 78 3.55 11.11 15.87
N GLU A 79 2.83 9.97 15.92
CA GLU A 79 3.13 8.83 16.79
C GLU A 79 4.50 8.22 16.52
N GLY A 80 4.95 8.23 15.26
CA GLY A 80 6.25 7.72 14.81
C GLY A 80 7.40 8.74 14.89
N TYR A 81 7.13 9.98 15.33
CA TYR A 81 8.10 11.08 15.24
C TYR A 81 9.47 10.73 15.82
N GLU A 82 9.53 10.24 17.04
CA GLU A 82 10.79 9.90 17.72
C GLU A 82 11.60 8.83 16.98
N PHE A 83 10.92 7.91 16.29
CA PHE A 83 11.55 6.84 15.53
C PHE A 83 12.11 7.32 14.18
N PHE A 84 11.50 8.35 13.56
CA PHE A 84 11.85 8.76 12.20
C PHE A 84 12.63 10.08 12.13
N LYS A 85 12.64 10.92 13.17
CA LYS A 85 13.22 12.29 13.15
C LYS A 85 14.68 12.37 12.69
N GLU A 86 15.49 11.36 12.98
CA GLU A 86 16.91 11.33 12.58
C GLU A 86 17.12 10.82 11.13
N ARG A 87 16.04 10.39 10.46
CA ARG A 87 16.12 9.73 9.14
C ARG A 87 15.34 10.44 8.05
N LEU A 88 14.31 11.18 8.42
CA LEU A 88 13.39 11.83 7.50
C LEU A 88 13.17 13.28 7.91
N HIS A 89 12.90 14.12 6.92
CA HIS A 89 12.30 15.42 7.18
C HIS A 89 10.83 15.25 7.52
N LEU A 90 10.44 15.55 8.74
CA LEU A 90 9.09 15.39 9.25
C LEU A 90 8.40 16.75 9.38
N ILE A 91 7.08 16.76 9.27
CA ILE A 91 6.24 17.97 9.34
C ILE A 91 5.15 17.81 10.41
N PRO A 92 5.50 17.83 11.72
CA PRO A 92 4.57 17.55 12.81
C PRO A 92 3.32 18.45 12.79
N GLN A 93 3.48 19.69 12.35
CA GLN A 93 2.38 20.65 12.24
C GLN A 93 1.33 20.29 11.18
N ALA A 94 1.63 19.39 10.26
CA ALA A 94 0.71 18.90 9.22
C ALA A 94 0.18 17.48 9.51
N ALA A 95 0.53 16.87 10.64
CA ALA A 95 0.20 15.47 10.92
C ALA A 95 -1.31 15.21 10.91
N ASP A 96 -2.10 16.06 11.56
CA ASP A 96 -3.54 15.92 11.64
C ASP A 96 -4.20 16.16 10.27
N ASP A 97 -3.74 17.12 9.49
CA ASP A 97 -4.22 17.39 8.13
C ASP A 97 -3.92 16.21 7.21
N LEU A 98 -2.72 15.60 7.31
CA LEU A 98 -2.37 14.41 6.54
C LEU A 98 -3.28 13.23 6.87
N LYS A 99 -3.56 12.99 8.15
CA LYS A 99 -4.51 11.96 8.59
C LYS A 99 -5.92 12.23 8.08
N ALA A 100 -6.37 13.49 8.13
CA ALA A 100 -7.68 13.88 7.61
C ALA A 100 -7.77 13.62 6.08
N ILE A 101 -6.73 13.99 5.32
CA ILE A 101 -6.66 13.70 3.88
C ILE A 101 -6.77 12.20 3.63
N ALA A 102 -6.07 11.34 4.38
CA ALA A 102 -6.16 9.90 4.24
C ALA A 102 -7.60 9.39 4.45
N GLN A 103 -8.29 9.87 5.49
CA GLN A 103 -9.69 9.50 5.77
C GLN A 103 -10.67 10.00 4.70
N GLU A 104 -10.48 11.20 4.17
CA GLU A 104 -11.29 11.72 3.06
C GLU A 104 -11.11 10.85 1.80
N ARG A 105 -9.89 10.42 1.52
CA ARG A 105 -9.60 9.56 0.37
C ARG A 105 -10.09 8.13 0.56
N LEU A 106 -10.11 7.62 1.78
CA LEU A 106 -10.79 6.36 2.10
C LEU A 106 -12.31 6.48 1.86
N ALA A 107 -12.94 7.55 2.31
CA ALA A 107 -14.36 7.77 2.07
C ALA A 107 -14.68 7.90 0.56
N TRP A 108 -13.81 8.55 -0.22
CA TRP A 108 -13.94 8.57 -1.67
C TRP A 108 -13.79 7.16 -2.28
N LEU A 109 -12.81 6.37 -1.83
CA LEU A 109 -12.60 5.01 -2.34
C LEU A 109 -13.79 4.10 -1.98
N ASP A 110 -14.38 4.26 -0.80
CA ASP A 110 -15.57 3.53 -0.38
C ASP A 110 -16.71 3.67 -1.40
N GLN A 111 -16.94 4.89 -1.88
CA GLN A 111 -17.93 5.16 -2.93
C GLN A 111 -17.58 4.49 -4.28
N GLN A 112 -16.28 4.39 -4.60
CA GLN A 112 -15.82 3.74 -5.84
C GLN A 112 -15.98 2.21 -5.80
N LEU A 113 -16.13 1.64 -4.60
CA LEU A 113 -16.33 0.20 -4.37
C LEU A 113 -17.81 -0.20 -4.42
N GLU A 114 -18.74 0.74 -4.53
CA GLU A 114 -20.17 0.41 -4.59
C GLU A 114 -20.49 -0.59 -5.71
N GLY A 115 -21.09 -1.72 -5.35
CA GLY A 115 -21.46 -2.79 -6.28
C GLY A 115 -20.28 -3.62 -6.81
N LYS A 116 -19.09 -3.46 -6.28
CA LYS A 116 -17.90 -4.22 -6.68
C LYS A 116 -17.50 -5.23 -5.60
N GLU A 117 -16.93 -6.34 -6.05
CA GLU A 117 -16.37 -7.35 -5.17
C GLU A 117 -14.95 -7.00 -4.70
N PHE A 118 -14.14 -6.42 -5.58
CA PHE A 118 -12.78 -5.93 -5.38
C PHE A 118 -12.58 -4.57 -6.05
N ILE A 119 -11.45 -3.94 -5.86
CA ILE A 119 -11.14 -2.62 -6.42
C ILE A 119 -11.23 -2.60 -7.96
N CYS A 120 -10.78 -3.68 -8.60
CA CYS A 120 -10.85 -3.87 -10.06
C CYS A 120 -12.08 -4.74 -10.48
N GLY A 121 -13.23 -4.55 -9.85
CA GLY A 121 -14.48 -5.26 -10.19
C GLY A 121 -14.59 -6.62 -9.50
N ASP A 122 -14.45 -7.69 -10.24
CA ASP A 122 -14.53 -9.09 -9.77
C ASP A 122 -13.17 -9.77 -9.57
N ARG A 123 -12.07 -9.04 -9.80
CA ARG A 123 -10.70 -9.56 -9.72
C ARG A 123 -10.00 -9.08 -8.45
N LEU A 124 -9.53 -10.02 -7.62
CA LEU A 124 -8.52 -9.73 -6.59
C LEU A 124 -7.23 -9.29 -7.27
N THR A 125 -6.70 -8.14 -6.87
CA THR A 125 -5.50 -7.55 -7.47
C THR A 125 -4.51 -7.06 -6.42
N LEU A 126 -3.32 -6.67 -6.86
CA LEU A 126 -2.32 -6.04 -6.00
C LEU A 126 -2.86 -4.78 -5.30
N ALA A 127 -3.82 -4.08 -5.90
CA ALA A 127 -4.44 -2.89 -5.31
C ALA A 127 -5.22 -3.23 -4.03
N ASP A 128 -5.92 -4.37 -4.01
CA ASP A 128 -6.69 -4.84 -2.85
C ASP A 128 -5.75 -5.26 -1.71
N ILE A 129 -4.71 -6.03 -2.04
CA ILE A 129 -3.70 -6.49 -1.07
C ILE A 129 -2.98 -5.30 -0.43
N MET A 130 -2.57 -4.33 -1.25
CA MET A 130 -1.90 -3.12 -0.79
C MET A 130 -2.81 -2.31 0.15
N LEU A 131 -4.06 -2.10 -0.24
CA LEU A 131 -5.03 -1.41 0.62
C LEU A 131 -5.21 -2.15 1.95
N TYR A 132 -5.41 -3.47 1.94
CA TYR A 132 -5.58 -4.30 3.13
C TYR A 132 -4.41 -4.15 4.11
N CYS A 133 -3.18 -4.28 3.63
CA CYS A 133 -1.98 -4.16 4.48
C CYS A 133 -1.90 -2.78 5.16
N PHE A 134 -2.24 -1.71 4.44
CA PHE A 134 -2.18 -0.36 5.00
C PHE A 134 -3.38 0.00 5.87
N LEU A 135 -4.55 -0.62 5.67
CA LEU A 135 -5.67 -0.51 6.61
C LEU A 135 -5.33 -1.19 7.95
N ASN A 136 -4.72 -2.38 7.91
CA ASN A 136 -4.18 -3.04 9.09
C ASN A 136 -3.18 -2.16 9.83
N PHE A 137 -2.20 -1.63 9.12
CA PHE A 137 -1.22 -0.71 9.69
C PHE A 137 -1.91 0.52 10.28
N GLY A 138 -2.83 1.15 9.55
CA GLY A 138 -3.58 2.32 9.98
C GLY A 138 -4.29 2.10 11.32
N ALA A 139 -4.94 0.94 11.50
CA ALA A 139 -5.59 0.58 12.74
C ALA A 139 -4.61 0.54 13.93
N THR A 140 -3.38 0.06 13.72
CA THR A 140 -2.35 -0.01 14.79
C THR A 140 -1.78 1.35 15.18
N VAL A 141 -1.91 2.36 14.32
CA VAL A 141 -1.35 3.71 14.52
C VAL A 141 -2.42 4.80 14.70
N GLY A 142 -3.61 4.41 15.15
CA GLY A 142 -4.68 5.34 15.49
C GLY A 142 -5.44 5.91 14.28
N GLN A 143 -5.35 5.27 13.12
CA GLN A 143 -6.07 5.63 11.90
C GLN A 143 -6.95 4.46 11.41
N PRO A 144 -7.94 4.01 12.20
CA PRO A 144 -8.80 2.88 11.82
C PRO A 144 -9.72 3.24 10.64
N ILE A 145 -10.33 2.23 10.03
CA ILE A 145 -11.40 2.41 9.05
C ILE A 145 -12.56 3.14 9.73
N ASN A 146 -13.04 4.22 9.12
CA ASN A 146 -14.22 4.94 9.61
C ASN A 146 -15.47 4.06 9.47
N GLU A 147 -16.34 4.04 10.48
CA GLU A 147 -17.57 3.25 10.51
C GLU A 147 -18.52 3.54 9.33
N GLY A 148 -18.43 4.72 8.72
CA GLY A 148 -19.17 5.10 7.51
C GLY A 148 -18.71 4.39 6.24
N ASN A 149 -17.47 3.90 6.19
CA ASN A 149 -16.85 3.26 5.02
C ASN A 149 -17.23 1.77 4.95
N LYS A 150 -18.47 1.47 4.60
CA LYS A 150 -19.05 0.12 4.66
C LYS A 150 -18.50 -0.81 3.58
N ASN A 151 -18.25 -0.29 2.37
CA ASN A 151 -17.72 -1.08 1.26
C ASN A 151 -16.25 -1.47 1.53
N ILE A 152 -15.45 -0.54 2.06
CA ILE A 152 -14.08 -0.82 2.50
C ILE A 152 -14.08 -1.84 3.64
N SER A 153 -14.97 -1.71 4.61
CA SER A 153 -15.08 -2.65 5.73
C SER A 153 -15.45 -4.06 5.26
N ALA A 154 -16.34 -4.17 4.26
CA ALA A 154 -16.71 -5.45 3.66
C ALA A 154 -15.54 -6.06 2.86
N LEU A 155 -14.84 -5.27 2.05
CA LEU A 155 -13.63 -5.68 1.33
C LEU A 155 -12.54 -6.13 2.32
N TYR A 156 -12.30 -5.35 3.37
CA TYR A 156 -11.34 -5.69 4.42
C TYR A 156 -11.64 -7.04 5.06
N ALA A 157 -12.88 -7.26 5.51
CA ALA A 157 -13.29 -8.52 6.12
C ALA A 157 -13.13 -9.72 5.18
N LYS A 158 -13.40 -9.53 3.88
CA LYS A 158 -13.20 -10.54 2.85
C LYS A 158 -11.72 -10.91 2.70
N LEU A 159 -10.83 -9.91 2.62
CA LEU A 159 -9.39 -10.12 2.48
C LEU A 159 -8.78 -10.74 3.75
N ASP A 160 -9.26 -10.33 4.93
CA ASP A 160 -8.85 -10.86 6.24
C ASP A 160 -9.19 -12.36 6.40
N SER A 161 -10.20 -12.84 5.68
CA SER A 161 -10.60 -14.26 5.67
C SER A 161 -9.74 -15.15 4.76
N LEU A 162 -8.83 -14.58 3.98
CA LEU A 162 -7.93 -15.36 3.12
C LEU A 162 -6.81 -16.00 3.95
N ASP A 163 -6.44 -17.24 3.62
CA ASP A 163 -5.36 -17.97 4.30
C ASP A 163 -4.04 -17.16 4.33
N SER A 164 -3.76 -16.41 3.26
CA SER A 164 -2.58 -15.55 3.16
C SER A 164 -2.58 -14.33 4.09
N ALA A 165 -3.72 -13.95 4.64
CA ALA A 165 -3.82 -12.82 5.56
C ALA A 165 -3.31 -13.16 6.97
N SER A 166 -3.25 -14.47 7.30
CA SER A 166 -2.78 -15.00 8.58
C SER A 166 -1.35 -15.58 8.54
N ALA A 167 -0.66 -15.44 7.41
CA ALA A 167 0.67 -15.98 7.17
C ALA A 167 1.81 -15.12 7.76
#